data_78f93b1ec9f603512babcccac8e86a09
#
_entry.id   78f93b1ec9f603512babcccac8e86a09
#
_cell.length_a   1.000
_cell.length_b   1.000
_cell.length_c   1.000
_cell.angle_alpha   90.00
_cell.angle_beta   90.00
_cell.angle_gamma   90.00
#
_symmetry.space_group_name_H-M   'P 1'
#
loop_
_entity.id
_entity.type
_entity.pdbx_description
1 polymer ?
#
loop_
_entity_poly.entity_id
_entity_poly.type
_entity_poly.pdbx_seq_one_letter_code
_entity_poly.pdbx_strand_id
1 'polypeptide(L)'
;GESERFENVLTELFGLEPDAVGALRLVASTGSVIGMSRTYNSPDGKAAGTFGQGLPAIRSSEMISGTEPRRIIFLSEDSDSRANVGCVNGSSEDVQISLAMRNARGELLETRTMALGPYSNNQINRIFRDYQPVKGYVDVSAGSQSAFYYCYGSMLDNATSDPTTILPQVPSADTTFIPAAALAAGLAGAFFSTDVDLNNAGATSLTYRLLWLPRGVDNSNPVQSQQFSLAAGAG
;
A
#
# COMPACT_ATOMS: atom_id res chain seq x y z
N GLY A 1 11.48 -25.42 11.71
CA GLY A 1 10.63 -24.26 11.98
C GLY A 1 9.19 -24.67 11.98
N GLU A 2 8.41 -24.11 12.88
CA GLU A 2 6.97 -24.31 12.95
C GLU A 2 6.27 -23.07 12.43
N SER A 3 5.02 -23.23 11.97
CA SER A 3 4.12 -22.13 11.66
C SER A 3 2.83 -22.28 12.44
N GLU A 4 2.34 -21.19 12.94
CA GLU A 4 1.09 -21.12 13.68
C GLU A 4 0.16 -20.12 12.99
N ARG A 5 -1.13 -20.40 13.00
CA ARG A 5 -2.17 -19.55 12.44
C ARG A 5 -3.26 -19.32 13.47
N PHE A 6 -3.54 -18.06 13.71
CA PHE A 6 -4.67 -17.61 14.51
C PHE A 6 -5.77 -17.10 13.58
N GLU A 7 -6.98 -17.58 13.77
CA GLU A 7 -8.17 -17.05 13.09
C GLU A 7 -8.89 -16.09 14.05
N ASN A 8 -9.46 -15.00 13.55
CA ASN A 8 -10.10 -13.97 14.38
C ASN A 8 -9.22 -13.53 15.58
N VAL A 9 -7.97 -13.26 15.31
CA VAL A 9 -6.93 -13.00 16.33
C VAL A 9 -7.36 -11.99 17.43
N LEU A 10 -8.16 -10.99 17.09
CA LEU A 10 -8.64 -9.98 18.05
C LEU A 10 -9.58 -10.59 19.11
N THR A 11 -10.44 -11.48 18.71
CA THR A 11 -11.33 -12.22 19.63
C THR A 11 -10.59 -13.36 20.32
N GLU A 12 -9.85 -14.20 19.57
CA GLU A 12 -9.26 -15.42 20.10
C GLU A 12 -8.13 -15.16 21.11
N LEU A 13 -7.25 -14.19 20.82
CA LEU A 13 -6.11 -13.90 21.70
C LEU A 13 -6.36 -12.76 22.69
N PHE A 14 -7.22 -11.80 22.34
CA PHE A 14 -7.43 -10.61 23.16
C PHE A 14 -8.82 -10.48 23.72
N GLY A 15 -9.76 -11.35 23.36
CA GLY A 15 -11.13 -11.32 23.84
C GLY A 15 -11.90 -10.04 23.49
N LEU A 16 -11.55 -9.39 22.38
CA LEU A 16 -12.16 -8.13 21.97
C LEU A 16 -13.52 -8.37 21.33
N GLU A 17 -14.45 -7.49 21.63
CA GLU A 17 -15.78 -7.45 21.03
C GLU A 17 -15.73 -6.80 19.62
N PRO A 18 -16.80 -6.94 18.79
CA PRO A 18 -16.93 -6.26 17.51
C PRO A 18 -16.67 -4.76 17.58
N ASP A 19 -16.27 -4.19 16.44
CA ASP A 19 -15.85 -2.78 16.27
C ASP A 19 -14.45 -2.45 16.83
N ALA A 20 -13.69 -3.45 17.27
CA ALA A 20 -12.29 -3.25 17.62
C ALA A 20 -11.42 -3.07 16.36
N VAL A 21 -10.68 -1.97 16.30
CA VAL A 21 -9.76 -1.62 15.22
C VAL A 21 -8.41 -1.25 15.83
N GLY A 22 -7.31 -1.77 15.26
CA GLY A 22 -5.99 -1.49 15.81
C GLY A 22 -4.86 -2.09 14.97
N ALA A 23 -3.63 -1.85 15.41
CA ALA A 23 -2.43 -2.50 14.91
C ALA A 23 -1.98 -3.61 15.87
N LEU A 24 -1.26 -4.59 15.34
CA LEU A 24 -0.63 -5.64 16.14
C LEU A 24 0.88 -5.41 16.17
N ARG A 25 1.46 -5.49 17.35
CA ARG A 25 2.91 -5.51 17.53
C ARG A 25 3.35 -6.90 17.93
N LEU A 26 4.23 -7.50 17.12
CA LEU A 26 4.77 -8.83 17.36
C LEU A 26 6.16 -8.67 17.96
N VAL A 27 6.39 -9.30 19.12
CA VAL A 27 7.65 -9.23 19.84
C VAL A 27 8.17 -10.65 20.07
N ALA A 28 9.30 -10.97 19.45
CA ALA A 28 9.99 -12.23 19.71
C ALA A 28 11.02 -12.03 20.85
N SER A 29 10.95 -12.85 21.88
CA SER A 29 11.93 -12.82 22.98
C SER A 29 13.25 -13.49 22.60
N THR A 30 13.19 -14.49 21.72
CA THR A 30 14.33 -15.24 21.19
C THR A 30 14.03 -15.68 19.76
N GLY A 31 15.08 -15.86 18.95
CA GLY A 31 14.92 -16.32 17.58
C GLY A 31 14.43 -15.25 16.62
N SER A 32 13.85 -15.68 15.50
CA SER A 32 13.32 -14.81 14.45
C SER A 32 11.92 -15.26 14.04
N VAL A 33 11.08 -14.30 13.68
CA VAL A 33 9.68 -14.52 13.30
C VAL A 33 9.38 -13.77 12.01
N ILE A 34 8.52 -14.38 11.18
CA ILE A 34 7.93 -13.77 10.00
C ILE A 34 6.41 -13.80 10.22
N GLY A 35 5.74 -12.70 10.00
CA GLY A 35 4.30 -12.60 10.16
C GLY A 35 3.60 -12.07 8.91
N MET A 36 2.35 -12.48 8.73
CA MET A 36 1.45 -11.97 7.72
C MET A 36 0.05 -11.92 8.32
N SER A 37 -0.64 -10.81 8.11
CA SER A 37 -2.06 -10.71 8.46
C SER A 37 -2.92 -10.63 7.21
N ARG A 38 -4.18 -11.02 7.33
CA ARG A 38 -5.22 -10.75 6.34
C ARG A 38 -6.47 -10.25 7.03
N THR A 39 -6.86 -9.01 6.75
CA THR A 39 -8.16 -8.47 7.16
C THR A 39 -9.13 -8.66 5.99
N TYR A 40 -10.26 -9.28 6.25
CA TYR A 40 -11.22 -9.62 5.20
C TYR A 40 -12.66 -9.49 5.66
N ASN A 41 -13.56 -9.25 4.72
CA ASN A 41 -14.99 -9.39 4.90
C ASN A 41 -15.51 -10.71 4.30
N SER A 42 -16.65 -11.14 4.75
CA SER A 42 -17.37 -12.31 4.24
C SER A 42 -18.83 -11.93 4.01
N PRO A 43 -19.15 -11.26 2.89
CA PRO A 43 -20.54 -10.96 2.58
C PRO A 43 -21.34 -12.27 2.47
N ASP A 44 -22.56 -12.27 2.98
CA ASP A 44 -23.48 -13.41 2.97
C ASP A 44 -22.94 -14.69 3.62
N GLY A 45 -22.05 -14.54 4.62
CA GLY A 45 -21.32 -15.65 5.20
C GLY A 45 -20.41 -16.32 4.17
N LYS A 46 -19.46 -17.08 4.48
CA LYS A 46 -18.39 -17.62 3.61
C LYS A 46 -18.82 -18.25 2.26
N ALA A 47 -20.11 -18.36 1.98
CA ALA A 47 -20.65 -18.95 0.74
C ALA A 47 -20.30 -18.14 -0.53
N ALA A 48 -20.20 -16.83 -0.43
CA ALA A 48 -19.81 -15.95 -1.55
C ALA A 48 -18.29 -15.69 -1.64
N GLY A 49 -17.49 -16.37 -0.82
CA GLY A 49 -16.05 -16.11 -0.72
C GLY A 49 -15.70 -14.98 0.26
N THR A 50 -14.47 -14.54 0.22
CA THR A 50 -13.96 -13.47 1.09
C THR A 50 -13.18 -12.46 0.29
N PHE A 51 -13.42 -11.18 0.56
CA PHE A 51 -12.66 -10.04 0.02
C PHE A 51 -11.75 -9.50 1.11
N GLY A 52 -10.46 -9.30 0.84
CA GLY A 52 -9.57 -8.87 1.89
C GLY A 52 -8.13 -8.62 1.46
N GLN A 53 -7.48 -7.75 2.20
CA GLN A 53 -6.09 -7.36 1.99
C GLN A 53 -5.14 -8.08 2.95
N GLY A 54 -3.98 -8.44 2.42
CA GLY A 54 -2.86 -8.93 3.20
C GLY A 54 -1.90 -7.79 3.59
N LEU A 55 -1.48 -7.79 4.85
CA LEU A 55 -0.46 -6.87 5.35
C LEU A 55 0.68 -7.71 5.96
N PRO A 56 1.89 -7.65 5.40
CA PRO A 56 3.04 -8.31 6.02
C PRO A 56 3.39 -7.62 7.35
N ALA A 57 3.94 -8.37 8.28
CA ALA A 57 4.56 -7.78 9.45
C ALA A 57 5.83 -7.03 9.02
N ILE A 58 5.85 -5.73 9.29
CA ILE A 58 6.96 -4.85 8.92
C ILE A 58 8.05 -4.96 9.98
N ARG A 59 9.25 -5.31 9.57
CA ARG A 59 10.41 -5.36 10.48
C ARG A 59 10.80 -3.95 10.94
N SER A 60 11.37 -3.85 12.15
CA SER A 60 11.84 -2.56 12.64
C SER A 60 12.82 -1.87 11.68
N SER A 61 13.64 -2.63 10.96
CA SER A 61 14.58 -2.11 9.95
C SER A 61 13.90 -1.60 8.67
N GLU A 62 12.63 -1.90 8.45
CA GLU A 62 11.84 -1.45 7.31
C GLU A 62 10.89 -0.29 7.67
N MET A 63 10.78 0.03 8.96
CA MET A 63 10.05 1.20 9.40
C MET A 63 10.68 2.47 8.83
N ILE A 64 9.84 3.45 8.55
CA ILE A 64 10.29 4.76 8.08
C ILE A 64 10.86 5.52 9.29
N SER A 65 12.09 5.98 9.16
CA SER A 65 12.76 6.78 10.20
C SER A 65 13.20 8.13 9.63
N GLY A 66 13.14 9.14 10.48
CA GLY A 66 13.53 10.49 10.09
C GLY A 66 12.52 11.18 9.18
N THR A 67 13.01 12.10 8.38
CA THR A 67 12.20 13.03 7.56
C THR A 67 12.11 12.64 6.09
N GLU A 68 12.79 11.58 5.67
CA GLU A 68 12.80 11.15 4.28
C GLU A 68 11.41 10.69 3.82
N PRO A 69 10.86 11.30 2.78
CA PRO A 69 9.52 10.93 2.32
C PRO A 69 9.48 9.54 1.70
N ARG A 70 8.34 8.89 1.82
CA ARG A 70 7.95 7.69 1.07
C ARG A 70 6.71 8.01 0.26
N ARG A 71 6.54 7.33 -0.86
CA ARG A 71 5.42 7.58 -1.76
C ARG A 71 4.50 6.37 -1.84
N ILE A 72 3.20 6.60 -1.64
CA ILE A 72 2.14 5.62 -1.85
C ILE A 72 1.44 6.01 -3.16
N ILE A 73 1.70 5.24 -4.21
CA ILE A 73 1.11 5.43 -5.55
C ILE A 73 -0.12 4.56 -5.74
N PHE A 74 -0.68 4.51 -6.95
CA PHE A 74 -1.81 3.64 -7.32
C PHE A 74 -3.07 3.91 -6.49
N LEU A 75 -3.30 5.17 -6.15
CA LEU A 75 -4.48 5.61 -5.42
C LEU A 75 -5.46 6.31 -6.34
N SER A 76 -6.74 5.97 -6.21
CA SER A 76 -7.81 6.65 -6.93
C SER A 76 -9.05 6.82 -6.06
N GLU A 77 -9.84 7.82 -6.38
CA GLU A 77 -11.16 8.03 -5.80
C GLU A 77 -12.12 8.52 -6.88
N ASP A 78 -13.11 7.69 -7.20
CA ASP A 78 -14.12 7.92 -8.23
C ASP A 78 -15.39 7.09 -7.92
N SER A 79 -16.23 6.84 -8.94
CA SER A 79 -17.41 5.97 -8.82
C SER A 79 -17.04 4.52 -8.46
N ASP A 80 -15.91 4.04 -8.96
CA ASP A 80 -15.54 2.63 -8.95
C ASP A 80 -14.56 2.29 -7.81
N SER A 81 -13.83 3.28 -7.31
CA SER A 81 -12.79 3.09 -6.31
C SER A 81 -12.74 4.18 -5.25
N ARG A 82 -12.18 3.84 -4.08
CA ARG A 82 -11.85 4.75 -2.99
C ARG A 82 -10.53 4.37 -2.34
N ALA A 83 -9.80 5.36 -1.84
CA ALA A 83 -8.49 5.17 -1.25
C ALA A 83 -8.45 5.56 0.23
N ASN A 84 -7.82 4.71 1.05
CA ASN A 84 -7.51 5.01 2.44
C ASN A 84 -5.99 5.06 2.64
N VAL A 85 -5.54 5.82 3.64
CA VAL A 85 -4.16 5.81 4.10
C VAL A 85 -4.13 5.59 5.60
N GLY A 86 -3.46 4.52 6.03
CA GLY A 86 -3.25 4.19 7.43
C GLY A 86 -1.78 4.30 7.82
N CYS A 87 -1.52 4.71 9.06
CA CYS A 87 -0.17 4.77 9.61
C CYS A 87 -0.12 4.23 11.04
N VAL A 88 1.03 3.71 11.44
CA VAL A 88 1.34 3.25 12.79
C VAL A 88 2.61 3.91 13.28
N ASN A 89 2.60 4.35 14.54
CA ASN A 89 3.78 4.82 15.25
C ASN A 89 4.48 3.62 15.93
N GLY A 90 5.74 3.40 15.60
CA GLY A 90 6.55 2.32 16.15
C GLY A 90 7.36 2.69 17.39
N SER A 91 7.21 3.93 17.90
CA SER A 91 8.00 4.47 19.02
C SER A 91 7.17 4.79 20.25
N SER A 92 7.85 5.06 21.36
CA SER A 92 7.25 5.55 22.62
C SER A 92 7.02 7.07 22.62
N GLU A 93 7.39 7.77 21.58
CA GLU A 93 7.21 9.22 21.44
C GLU A 93 6.05 9.52 20.49
N ASP A 94 5.44 10.70 20.66
CA ASP A 94 4.44 11.18 19.70
C ASP A 94 5.07 11.44 18.33
N VAL A 95 4.34 11.11 17.28
CA VAL A 95 4.76 11.37 15.92
C VAL A 95 3.68 12.17 15.16
N GLN A 96 4.11 13.15 14.39
CA GLN A 96 3.25 13.85 13.43
C GLN A 96 3.69 13.49 12.02
N ILE A 97 2.78 12.91 11.27
CA ILE A 97 2.99 12.46 9.89
C ILE A 97 2.28 13.44 8.97
N SER A 98 3.01 13.97 8.01
CA SER A 98 2.50 14.78 6.92
C SER A 98 2.12 13.90 5.74
N LEU A 99 0.93 14.07 5.23
CA LEU A 99 0.35 13.37 4.09
C LEU A 99 0.11 14.39 2.98
N ALA A 100 1.07 14.56 2.07
CA ALA A 100 0.96 15.46 0.94
C ALA A 100 0.24 14.74 -0.21
N MET A 101 -1.00 15.09 -0.44
CA MET A 101 -1.89 14.51 -1.45
C MET A 101 -1.65 15.18 -2.79
N ARG A 102 -1.42 14.40 -3.84
CA ARG A 102 -1.17 14.92 -5.18
C ARG A 102 -2.01 14.19 -6.23
N ASN A 103 -2.37 14.91 -7.29
CA ASN A 103 -3.00 14.28 -8.45
C ASN A 103 -1.96 13.61 -9.37
N ALA A 104 -2.41 12.97 -10.44
CA ALA A 104 -1.54 12.28 -11.41
C ALA A 104 -0.57 13.23 -12.16
N ARG A 105 -0.78 14.54 -12.11
CA ARG A 105 0.16 15.53 -12.68
C ARG A 105 1.20 16.01 -11.69
N GLY A 106 1.17 15.51 -10.45
CA GLY A 106 2.07 15.93 -9.37
C GLY A 106 1.66 17.22 -8.68
N GLU A 107 0.52 17.80 -9.05
CA GLU A 107 0.00 19.02 -8.41
C GLU A 107 -0.45 18.70 -6.99
N LEU A 108 0.01 19.49 -6.03
CA LEU A 108 -0.41 19.36 -4.64
C LEU A 108 -1.88 19.75 -4.50
N LEU A 109 -2.69 18.84 -4.01
CA LEU A 109 -4.10 19.08 -3.72
C LEU A 109 -4.27 19.60 -2.30
N GLU A 110 -3.69 18.91 -1.33
CA GLU A 110 -3.78 19.22 0.09
C GLU A 110 -2.63 18.55 0.84
N THR A 111 -2.29 19.07 2.00
CA THR A 111 -1.45 18.40 2.99
C THR A 111 -2.26 18.19 4.27
N ARG A 112 -2.45 16.94 4.66
CA ARG A 112 -3.07 16.58 5.94
C ARG A 112 -2.03 16.13 6.94
N THR A 113 -2.31 16.35 8.22
CA THR A 113 -1.47 15.88 9.31
C THR A 113 -2.18 14.77 10.08
N MET A 114 -1.46 13.69 10.34
CA MET A 114 -1.90 12.60 11.22
C MET A 114 -1.01 12.59 12.45
N ALA A 115 -1.59 12.91 13.61
CA ALA A 115 -0.91 12.82 14.89
C ALA A 115 -1.14 11.42 15.48
N LEU A 116 -0.08 10.75 15.89
CA LEU A 116 -0.10 9.43 16.51
C LEU A 116 0.67 9.47 17.82
N GLY A 117 -0.03 9.12 18.91
CA GLY A 117 0.59 8.88 20.20
C GLY A 117 1.51 7.64 20.20
N PRO A 118 2.16 7.34 21.33
CA PRO A 118 3.06 6.18 21.45
C PRO A 118 2.39 4.88 21.02
N TYR A 119 3.03 4.15 20.12
CA TYR A 119 2.58 2.84 19.57
C TYR A 119 1.14 2.82 19.06
N SER A 120 0.59 3.98 18.73
CA SER A 120 -0.77 4.08 18.21
C SER A 120 -0.81 3.99 16.69
N ASN A 121 -1.99 3.76 16.16
CA ASN A 121 -2.27 3.78 14.73
C ASN A 121 -3.52 4.61 14.44
N ASN A 122 -3.62 5.08 13.21
CA ASN A 122 -4.82 5.73 12.70
C ASN A 122 -4.91 5.55 11.17
N GLN A 123 -6.12 5.71 10.62
CA GLN A 123 -6.39 5.64 9.19
C GLN A 123 -7.31 6.78 8.78
N ILE A 124 -6.96 7.45 7.70
CA ILE A 124 -7.86 8.37 7.02
C ILE A 124 -8.57 7.60 5.90
N ASN A 125 -9.87 7.47 6.06
CA ASN A 125 -10.71 6.84 5.05
C ASN A 125 -11.04 7.85 3.94
N ARG A 126 -11.04 7.38 2.69
CA ARG A 126 -11.35 8.19 1.52
C ARG A 126 -10.49 9.45 1.47
N ILE A 127 -9.16 9.24 1.43
CA ILE A 127 -8.16 10.32 1.53
C ILE A 127 -8.38 11.42 0.48
N PHE A 128 -8.93 11.08 -0.70
CA PHE A 128 -9.20 12.00 -1.81
C PHE A 128 -10.68 12.38 -1.95
N ARG A 129 -11.53 12.16 -0.94
CA ARG A 129 -12.98 12.39 -1.01
C ARG A 129 -13.37 13.72 -1.66
N ASP A 130 -12.68 14.78 -1.30
CA ASP A 130 -13.04 16.15 -1.68
C ASP A 130 -12.50 16.55 -3.08
N TYR A 131 -11.75 15.64 -3.73
CA TYR A 131 -11.07 15.88 -5.01
C TYR A 131 -11.50 14.95 -6.14
N GLN A 132 -12.53 14.13 -5.93
CA GLN A 132 -12.99 13.14 -6.90
C GLN A 132 -13.67 13.77 -8.14
N PRO A 133 -13.52 13.19 -9.35
CA PRO A 133 -12.73 12.01 -9.61
C PRO A 133 -11.22 12.34 -9.66
N VAL A 134 -10.40 11.53 -9.02
CA VAL A 134 -8.95 11.72 -9.00
C VAL A 134 -8.19 10.40 -9.05
N LYS A 135 -7.11 10.39 -9.82
CA LYS A 135 -5.99 9.44 -9.69
C LYS A 135 -4.82 10.22 -9.12
N GLY A 136 -4.09 9.61 -8.18
CA GLY A 136 -3.03 10.35 -7.52
C GLY A 136 -2.19 9.50 -6.60
N TYR A 137 -1.42 10.17 -5.78
CA TYR A 137 -0.51 9.56 -4.83
C TYR A 137 -0.39 10.41 -3.56
N VAL A 138 0.18 9.81 -2.51
CA VAL A 138 0.43 10.49 -1.25
C VAL A 138 1.90 10.35 -0.88
N ASP A 139 2.59 11.48 -0.70
CA ASP A 139 3.89 11.51 -0.06
C ASP A 139 3.69 11.53 1.45
N VAL A 140 4.28 10.56 2.15
CA VAL A 140 4.25 10.47 3.61
C VAL A 140 5.62 10.84 4.17
N SER A 141 5.65 11.76 5.12
CA SER A 141 6.90 12.20 5.78
C SER A 141 6.61 12.61 7.23
N ALA A 142 7.63 12.68 8.05
CA ALA A 142 7.52 13.21 9.41
C ALA A 142 8.42 14.43 9.59
N GLY A 143 8.03 15.34 10.46
CA GLY A 143 8.78 16.57 10.76
C GLY A 143 9.97 16.38 11.72
N SER A 144 10.19 15.16 12.23
CA SER A 144 11.23 14.85 13.21
C SER A 144 12.19 13.78 12.73
N GLN A 145 13.49 13.98 12.98
CA GLN A 145 14.54 12.98 12.72
C GLN A 145 14.42 11.72 13.62
N SER A 146 13.76 11.86 14.76
CA SER A 146 13.49 10.72 15.66
C SER A 146 12.20 9.98 15.35
N ALA A 147 11.46 10.40 14.32
CA ALA A 147 10.22 9.73 13.92
C ALA A 147 10.50 8.28 13.51
N PHE A 148 9.63 7.37 13.95
CA PHE A 148 9.71 5.95 13.66
C PHE A 148 8.30 5.40 13.43
N TYR A 149 7.90 5.28 12.17
CA TYR A 149 6.54 4.99 11.78
C TYR A 149 6.47 4.16 10.50
N TYR A 150 5.29 3.67 10.17
CA TYR A 150 5.03 3.05 8.88
C TYR A 150 3.63 3.43 8.40
N CYS A 151 3.49 3.64 7.09
CA CYS A 151 2.21 3.93 6.49
C CYS A 151 1.90 2.92 5.37
N TYR A 152 0.65 2.78 5.00
CA TYR A 152 0.20 1.99 3.86
C TYR A 152 -1.00 2.65 3.20
N GLY A 153 -1.19 2.38 1.93
CA GLY A 153 -2.41 2.67 1.20
C GLY A 153 -3.33 1.43 1.15
N SER A 154 -4.60 1.68 1.08
CA SER A 154 -5.60 0.66 0.79
C SER A 154 -6.55 1.20 -0.26
N MET A 155 -6.52 0.64 -1.46
CA MET A 155 -7.46 0.97 -2.52
C MET A 155 -8.58 -0.07 -2.54
N LEU A 156 -9.82 0.39 -2.50
CA LEU A 156 -11.00 -0.45 -2.42
C LEU A 156 -11.86 -0.30 -3.66
N ASP A 157 -12.30 -1.41 -4.19
CA ASP A 157 -13.38 -1.48 -5.15
C ASP A 157 -14.71 -1.10 -4.48
N ASN A 158 -15.46 -0.18 -5.05
CA ASN A 158 -16.69 0.33 -4.43
C ASN A 158 -17.87 -0.65 -4.52
N ALA A 159 -17.85 -1.58 -5.48
CA ALA A 159 -18.92 -2.55 -5.65
C ALA A 159 -18.77 -3.73 -4.67
N THR A 160 -17.55 -4.20 -4.46
CA THR A 160 -17.26 -5.40 -3.66
C THR A 160 -16.69 -5.08 -2.29
N SER A 161 -16.16 -3.88 -2.09
CA SER A 161 -15.32 -3.50 -0.94
C SER A 161 -14.05 -4.36 -0.82
N ASP A 162 -13.58 -4.94 -1.93
CA ASP A 162 -12.32 -5.69 -1.95
C ASP A 162 -11.13 -4.71 -1.88
N PRO A 163 -10.29 -4.81 -0.86
CA PRO A 163 -9.16 -3.90 -0.68
C PRO A 163 -7.88 -4.46 -1.30
N THR A 164 -7.12 -3.59 -1.94
CA THR A 164 -5.74 -3.85 -2.35
C THR A 164 -4.78 -3.07 -1.46
N THR A 165 -3.82 -3.76 -0.85
CA THR A 165 -2.77 -3.12 -0.03
C THR A 165 -1.68 -2.54 -0.92
N ILE A 166 -1.31 -1.29 -0.65
CA ILE A 166 -0.23 -0.58 -1.33
C ILE A 166 0.79 -0.15 -0.28
N LEU A 167 2.00 -0.68 -0.41
CA LEU A 167 3.10 -0.31 0.49
C LEU A 167 3.82 0.95 -0.02
N PRO A 168 4.37 1.76 0.89
CA PRO A 168 5.10 2.96 0.52
C PRO A 168 6.40 2.60 -0.18
N GLN A 169 6.72 3.32 -1.25
CA GLN A 169 7.89 3.06 -2.07
C GLN A 169 8.95 4.14 -1.89
N VAL A 170 10.20 3.73 -2.08
CA VAL A 170 11.35 4.61 -2.24
C VAL A 170 11.60 4.77 -3.73
N PRO A 171 11.74 6.00 -4.24
CA PRO A 171 12.12 6.20 -5.62
C PRO A 171 13.44 5.51 -5.95
N SER A 172 13.50 4.84 -7.09
CA SER A 172 14.71 4.20 -7.61
C SER A 172 15.03 4.74 -9.00
N ALA A 173 16.30 5.01 -9.24
CA ALA A 173 16.80 5.40 -10.56
C ALA A 173 17.17 4.20 -11.46
N ASP A 174 17.14 2.99 -10.90
CA ASP A 174 17.56 1.77 -11.55
C ASP A 174 16.39 1.04 -12.23
N THR A 175 16.71 -0.05 -12.89
CA THR A 175 15.73 -1.01 -13.41
C THR A 175 14.91 -1.61 -12.24
N THR A 176 13.60 -1.54 -12.38
CA THR A 176 12.67 -2.14 -11.42
C THR A 176 11.89 -3.29 -12.06
N PHE A 177 11.43 -4.23 -11.25
CA PHE A 177 10.68 -5.39 -11.72
C PHE A 177 9.30 -5.43 -11.10
N ILE A 178 8.30 -5.65 -11.93
CA ILE A 178 6.95 -6.07 -11.50
C ILE A 178 6.94 -7.59 -11.62
N PRO A 179 6.90 -8.34 -10.51
CA PRO A 179 7.20 -9.77 -10.51
C PRO A 179 6.12 -10.63 -11.17
N ALA A 180 4.94 -10.08 -11.41
CA ALA A 180 3.85 -10.80 -12.06
C ALA A 180 2.96 -9.84 -12.84
N ALA A 181 2.54 -10.27 -14.02
CA ALA A 181 1.50 -9.64 -14.82
C ALA A 181 0.72 -10.73 -15.55
N ALA A 182 -0.58 -10.52 -15.74
CA ALA A 182 -1.45 -11.50 -16.37
C ALA A 182 -2.47 -10.84 -17.31
N LEU A 183 -2.76 -11.55 -18.38
CA LEU A 183 -3.94 -11.38 -19.23
C LEU A 183 -4.44 -12.79 -19.49
N ALA A 184 -5.29 -13.33 -18.62
CA ALA A 184 -5.62 -14.75 -18.63
C ALA A 184 -6.97 -15.07 -17.99
N ALA A 185 -7.62 -16.12 -18.51
CA ALA A 185 -8.78 -16.69 -17.88
C ALA A 185 -8.39 -17.41 -16.58
N GLY A 186 -9.22 -17.24 -15.55
CA GLY A 186 -9.13 -17.94 -14.27
C GLY A 186 -10.24 -18.96 -14.11
N LEU A 187 -10.34 -19.52 -12.90
CA LEU A 187 -11.41 -20.45 -12.55
C LEU A 187 -12.75 -19.71 -12.36
N ALA A 188 -13.84 -20.45 -12.50
CA ALA A 188 -15.21 -19.96 -12.28
C ALA A 188 -15.59 -18.69 -13.07
N GLY A 189 -15.06 -18.56 -14.29
CA GLY A 189 -15.36 -17.43 -15.18
C GLY A 189 -14.58 -16.15 -14.87
N ALA A 190 -13.64 -16.16 -13.93
CA ALA A 190 -12.76 -15.03 -13.68
C ALA A 190 -11.84 -14.76 -14.89
N PHE A 191 -11.49 -13.49 -15.07
CA PHE A 191 -10.48 -13.07 -16.05
C PHE A 191 -9.54 -12.07 -15.37
N PHE A 192 -8.25 -12.36 -15.46
CA PHE A 192 -7.22 -11.53 -14.86
C PHE A 192 -6.63 -10.56 -15.90
N SER A 193 -6.55 -9.31 -15.54
CA SER A 193 -5.79 -8.26 -16.25
C SER A 193 -4.84 -7.57 -15.28
N THR A 194 -3.84 -6.89 -15.81
CA THR A 194 -2.86 -6.16 -15.01
C THR A 194 -2.80 -4.71 -15.43
N ASP A 195 -3.10 -3.83 -14.51
CA ASP A 195 -2.87 -2.39 -14.61
C ASP A 195 -1.54 -2.03 -13.95
N VAL A 196 -0.85 -1.05 -14.50
CA VAL A 196 0.42 -0.55 -13.97
C VAL A 196 0.32 0.96 -13.79
N ASP A 197 0.63 1.41 -12.58
CA ASP A 197 0.80 2.83 -12.28
C ASP A 197 2.30 3.12 -12.11
N LEU A 198 2.77 4.15 -12.76
CA LEU A 198 4.17 4.60 -12.76
C LEU A 198 4.21 6.07 -12.35
N ASN A 199 5.12 6.40 -11.46
CA ASN A 199 5.28 7.75 -10.99
C ASN A 199 6.72 8.23 -11.11
N ASN A 200 6.90 9.43 -11.69
CA ASN A 200 8.19 10.11 -11.72
C ASN A 200 8.39 10.92 -10.44
N ALA A 201 9.10 10.38 -9.49
CA ALA A 201 9.43 11.08 -8.25
C ALA A 201 10.59 12.08 -8.38
N GLY A 202 11.21 12.19 -9.55
CA GLY A 202 12.31 13.11 -9.82
C GLY A 202 11.86 14.55 -10.13
N ALA A 203 12.81 15.46 -10.13
CA ALA A 203 12.61 16.88 -10.43
C ALA A 203 12.67 17.20 -11.94
N THR A 204 12.99 16.23 -12.79
CA THR A 204 13.09 16.37 -14.24
C THR A 204 12.26 15.31 -14.93
N SER A 205 11.87 15.55 -16.18
CA SER A 205 11.20 14.52 -16.99
C SER A 205 12.11 13.30 -17.16
N LEU A 206 11.51 12.13 -17.09
CA LEU A 206 12.18 10.86 -17.40
C LEU A 206 11.58 10.20 -18.63
N THR A 207 12.35 9.31 -19.24
CA THR A 207 11.87 8.40 -20.28
C THR A 207 12.01 6.97 -19.80
N TYR A 208 11.06 6.12 -20.21
CA TYR A 208 11.05 4.71 -19.82
C TYR A 208 10.49 3.81 -20.92
N ARG A 209 10.71 2.52 -20.76
CA ARG A 209 10.08 1.45 -21.52
C ARG A 209 9.68 0.34 -20.57
N LEU A 210 8.62 -0.37 -20.92
CA LEU A 210 8.23 -1.61 -20.28
C LEU A 210 8.75 -2.78 -21.13
N LEU A 211 9.32 -3.76 -20.45
CA LEU A 211 9.82 -4.99 -21.06
C LEU A 211 8.92 -6.14 -20.62
N TRP A 212 8.32 -6.83 -21.58
CA TRP A 212 7.54 -8.02 -21.29
C TRP A 212 8.45 -9.24 -21.17
N LEU A 213 8.35 -9.93 -20.04
CA LEU A 213 9.17 -11.09 -19.68
C LEU A 213 8.25 -12.34 -19.58
N PRO A 214 7.93 -13.02 -20.69
CA PRO A 214 7.09 -14.21 -20.67
C PRO A 214 7.62 -15.30 -19.74
N ARG A 215 6.70 -16.01 -19.10
CA ARG A 215 7.03 -17.09 -18.18
C ARG A 215 7.64 -18.29 -18.91
N GLY A 216 8.71 -18.86 -18.36
CA GLY A 216 9.26 -20.16 -18.77
C GLY A 216 10.13 -20.13 -20.04
N VAL A 217 10.55 -18.94 -20.48
CA VAL A 217 11.44 -18.77 -21.63
C VAL A 217 12.65 -17.90 -21.27
N ASP A 218 13.67 -17.93 -22.12
CA ASP A 218 14.79 -17.01 -22.02
C ASP A 218 14.37 -15.59 -22.43
N ASN A 219 14.55 -14.64 -21.55
CA ASN A 219 14.21 -13.24 -21.73
C ASN A 219 15.43 -12.32 -21.90
N SER A 220 16.55 -12.84 -22.39
CA SER A 220 17.76 -12.05 -22.69
C SER A 220 17.48 -10.95 -23.72
N ASN A 221 16.50 -11.15 -24.61
CA ASN A 221 16.03 -10.19 -25.60
C ASN A 221 14.52 -10.00 -25.51
N PRO A 222 14.02 -9.29 -24.50
CA PRO A 222 12.59 -9.17 -24.23
C PRO A 222 11.88 -8.30 -25.26
N VAL A 223 10.57 -8.52 -25.41
CA VAL A 223 9.71 -7.60 -26.15
C VAL A 223 9.62 -6.28 -25.40
N GLN A 224 9.86 -5.18 -26.10
CA GLN A 224 9.85 -3.84 -25.55
C GLN A 224 8.64 -3.05 -26.03
N SER A 225 8.06 -2.24 -25.14
CA SER A 225 7.11 -1.21 -25.53
C SER A 225 7.79 -0.10 -26.34
N GLN A 226 7.01 0.77 -26.92
CA GLN A 226 7.51 2.09 -27.33
C GLN A 226 8.11 2.84 -26.14
N GLN A 227 8.89 3.86 -26.40
CA GLN A 227 9.39 4.76 -25.38
C GLN A 227 8.30 5.73 -24.94
N PHE A 228 8.16 5.91 -23.66
CA PHE A 228 7.28 6.88 -23.02
C PHE A 228 8.08 7.91 -22.25
N SER A 229 7.43 9.01 -21.89
CA SER A 229 7.99 10.01 -21.00
C SER A 229 6.98 10.41 -19.93
N LEU A 230 7.49 10.70 -18.72
CA LEU A 230 6.74 11.29 -17.63
C LEU A 230 7.36 12.60 -17.22
N ALA A 231 6.55 13.65 -17.08
CA ALA A 231 7.00 14.92 -16.52
C ALA A 231 7.43 14.75 -15.05
N ALA A 232 8.17 15.71 -14.53
CA ALA A 232 8.56 15.72 -13.13
C ALA A 232 7.32 15.67 -12.21
N GLY A 233 7.34 14.78 -11.24
CA GLY A 233 6.25 14.60 -10.27
C GLY A 233 4.97 13.95 -10.83
N ALA A 234 4.90 13.62 -12.14
CA ALA A 234 3.71 13.01 -12.73
C ALA A 234 3.65 11.49 -12.53
N GLY A 235 2.45 10.95 -12.53
CA GLY A 235 2.12 9.53 -12.45
C GLY A 235 0.83 9.19 -13.17
#